data_f73d3e1ec80f025ebaf4728e18a82c00
#
_entry.id   f73d3e1ec80f025ebaf4728e18a82c00
#
_cell.length_a   1.000
_cell.length_b   1.000
_cell.length_c   1.000
_cell.angle_alpha   90.00
_cell.angle_beta   90.00
_cell.angle_gamma   90.00
#
_symmetry.space_group_name_H-M   'P 1'
#
loop_
_entity.id
_entity.type
_entity.pdbx_description
1 polymer ?
#
loop_
_entity_poly.entity_id
_entity_poly.type
_entity_poly.pdbx_seq_one_letter_code
_entity_poly.pdbx_strand_id
1 'polypeptide(L)'
;MIRKDQLPNIWNDDWRCAAAPQTVAIGAGSEEKLVLCAADDAPLFMLRDDGPYTVMPDVEHMTVTVAEGAGLCLYRLQGPNTPASHLTQLEVVLQRDAWVRMCTVTLGGGHVRNNVVVRMRGEGGSCVANGLYLMDREQQCDNYIFVEHAQPHCQSGELYKGIVDDAARARFNGHVLVQDGAVKTEAYMTNRNILLTDKAHVDTRPFLEIYNDDVKCSHGSTIGQLDEQAKFYLMTRGISERTAVTMLSYAFCDEVIRSIDIESLRDAVGDMVKKRLHGELTSCADCAIACKNPCNGPNAHFDIDPSKL
;
A
#
# COMPACT_ATOMS: atom_id res chain seq x y z
N MET A 1 21.07 -13.69 17.97
CA MET A 1 19.62 -13.93 17.96
C MET A 1 18.96 -12.87 18.85
N ILE A 2 18.51 -11.77 18.28
CA ILE A 2 17.81 -10.72 19.03
C ILE A 2 16.50 -11.33 19.51
N ARG A 3 16.25 -11.30 20.81
CA ARG A 3 14.99 -11.82 21.37
C ARG A 3 13.85 -10.88 20.97
N LYS A 4 12.62 -11.41 20.86
CA LYS A 4 11.41 -10.64 20.56
C LYS A 4 11.19 -9.41 21.48
N ASP A 5 11.76 -9.44 22.67
CA ASP A 5 11.76 -8.41 23.71
C ASP A 5 12.82 -7.31 23.51
N GLN A 6 13.72 -7.49 22.52
CA GLN A 6 14.80 -6.54 22.18
C GLN A 6 14.53 -5.76 20.88
N LEU A 7 13.42 -6.00 20.19
CA LEU A 7 12.99 -5.13 19.10
C LEU A 7 12.73 -3.74 19.69
N PRO A 8 13.31 -2.68 19.09
CA PRO A 8 13.07 -1.34 19.60
C PRO A 8 11.57 -1.08 19.64
N ASN A 9 11.15 -0.36 20.67
CA ASN A 9 9.77 0.00 21.03
C ASN A 9 8.99 0.79 19.95
N ILE A 10 9.32 0.65 18.67
CA ILE A 10 8.58 1.19 17.53
C ILE A 10 7.17 0.56 17.44
N TRP A 11 7.01 -0.58 18.07
CA TRP A 11 5.77 -1.36 18.18
C TRP A 11 5.03 -1.11 19.50
N ASN A 12 5.39 -0.05 20.24
CA ASN A 12 4.88 0.25 21.59
C ASN A 12 3.43 0.71 21.68
N ASP A 13 2.66 0.54 20.65
CA ASP A 13 1.23 0.46 20.86
C ASP A 13 0.92 -1.00 21.20
N ASP A 14 0.35 -1.26 22.37
CA ASP A 14 0.04 -2.58 22.95
C ASP A 14 -0.90 -3.45 22.11
N TRP A 15 -1.02 -3.16 20.81
CA TRP A 15 -1.86 -3.95 19.93
C TRP A 15 -1.12 -5.21 19.50
N ARG A 16 -1.60 -6.33 20.02
CA ARG A 16 -1.27 -7.67 19.54
C ARG A 16 -2.53 -8.29 19.00
N CYS A 17 -2.46 -8.82 17.79
CA CYS A 17 -3.56 -9.61 17.30
C CYS A 17 -3.75 -10.83 18.21
N ALA A 18 -4.91 -10.91 18.86
CA ALA A 18 -5.25 -12.02 19.74
C ALA A 18 -5.78 -13.25 18.95
N ALA A 19 -6.12 -13.04 17.67
CA ALA A 19 -6.63 -14.11 16.82
C ALA A 19 -5.52 -15.11 16.46
N ALA A 20 -5.88 -16.39 16.38
CA ALA A 20 -4.98 -17.40 15.83
C ALA A 20 -4.69 -17.10 14.35
N PRO A 21 -3.43 -17.24 13.86
CA PRO A 21 -3.12 -16.92 12.48
C PRO A 21 -3.79 -17.91 11.51
N GLN A 22 -4.39 -17.38 10.46
CA GLN A 22 -4.67 -18.17 9.26
C GLN A 22 -3.34 -18.46 8.56
N THR A 23 -3.02 -19.72 8.32
CA THR A 23 -1.74 -20.10 7.71
C THR A 23 -1.94 -20.50 6.25
N VAL A 24 -1.10 -19.95 5.38
CA VAL A 24 -1.03 -20.29 3.95
C VAL A 24 0.39 -20.75 3.65
N ALA A 25 0.54 -21.82 2.87
CA ALA A 25 1.83 -22.32 2.43
C ALA A 25 1.89 -22.36 0.91
N ILE A 26 2.91 -21.70 0.33
CA ILE A 26 3.20 -21.72 -1.09
C ILE A 26 4.26 -22.79 -1.32
N GLY A 27 3.94 -23.78 -2.16
CA GLY A 27 4.80 -24.95 -2.41
C GLY A 27 6.10 -24.61 -3.15
N ALA A 28 7.12 -25.44 -2.97
CA ALA A 28 8.44 -25.22 -3.61
C ALA A 28 8.31 -25.15 -5.14
N GLY A 29 8.95 -24.14 -5.74
CA GLY A 29 8.97 -23.88 -7.18
C GLY A 29 7.62 -23.48 -7.78
N SER A 30 6.58 -23.23 -6.96
CA SER A 30 5.29 -22.70 -7.46
C SER A 30 5.26 -21.19 -7.44
N GLU A 31 4.35 -20.61 -8.23
CA GLU A 31 4.03 -19.19 -8.22
C GLU A 31 2.53 -19.04 -7.99
N GLU A 32 2.18 -18.28 -6.96
CA GLU A 32 0.79 -18.10 -6.56
C GLU A 32 0.43 -16.61 -6.52
N LYS A 33 -0.85 -16.31 -6.78
CA LYS A 33 -1.40 -14.96 -6.69
C LYS A 33 -2.58 -14.94 -5.73
N LEU A 34 -2.45 -14.19 -4.64
CA LEU A 34 -3.48 -14.05 -3.61
C LEU A 34 -4.02 -12.62 -3.60
N VAL A 35 -5.33 -12.49 -3.51
CA VAL A 35 -6.00 -11.20 -3.29
C VAL A 35 -6.77 -11.26 -1.97
N LEU A 36 -6.36 -10.43 -1.02
CA LEU A 36 -7.00 -10.28 0.28
C LEU A 36 -7.94 -9.07 0.23
N CYS A 37 -9.20 -9.29 0.53
CA CYS A 37 -10.22 -8.24 0.46
C CYS A 37 -11.35 -8.52 1.44
N ALA A 38 -12.01 -7.48 1.96
CA ALA A 38 -13.30 -7.65 2.64
C ALA A 38 -14.33 -8.17 1.64
N ALA A 39 -15.21 -9.08 2.08
CA ALA A 39 -16.20 -9.73 1.20
C ALA A 39 -17.08 -8.70 0.47
N ASP A 40 -17.49 -7.63 1.17
CA ASP A 40 -18.34 -6.57 0.62
C ASP A 40 -17.60 -5.61 -0.33
N ASP A 41 -16.28 -5.61 -0.30
CA ASP A 41 -15.44 -4.84 -1.23
C ASP A 41 -15.10 -5.62 -2.51
N ALA A 42 -15.15 -6.95 -2.49
CA ALA A 42 -14.79 -7.79 -3.62
C ALA A 42 -15.53 -7.44 -4.93
N PRO A 43 -16.85 -7.18 -4.94
CA PRO A 43 -17.56 -6.76 -6.14
C PRO A 43 -17.10 -5.41 -6.69
N LEU A 44 -16.65 -4.49 -5.80
CA LEU A 44 -16.22 -3.15 -6.19
C LEU A 44 -14.90 -3.18 -6.97
N PHE A 45 -14.04 -4.13 -6.66
CA PHE A 45 -12.78 -4.37 -7.39
C PHE A 45 -12.94 -5.38 -8.54
N MET A 46 -14.18 -5.80 -8.86
CA MET A 46 -14.48 -6.78 -9.90
C MET A 46 -13.74 -8.12 -9.72
N LEU A 47 -13.49 -8.50 -8.46
CA LEU A 47 -12.82 -9.76 -8.14
C LEU A 47 -13.72 -10.95 -8.52
N ARG A 48 -13.12 -11.99 -9.12
CA ARG A 48 -13.79 -13.21 -9.55
C ARG A 48 -13.08 -14.43 -8.99
N ASP A 49 -13.83 -15.43 -8.57
CA ASP A 49 -13.25 -16.68 -8.06
C ASP A 49 -12.57 -17.52 -9.13
N ASP A 50 -12.84 -17.25 -10.42
CA ASP A 50 -12.25 -17.90 -11.60
C ASP A 50 -11.10 -17.07 -12.23
N GLY A 51 -10.63 -16.04 -11.54
CA GLY A 51 -9.50 -15.20 -11.97
C GLY A 51 -8.16 -15.93 -11.90
N PRO A 52 -7.08 -15.33 -12.44
CA PRO A 52 -5.73 -15.87 -12.34
C PRO A 52 -5.14 -15.71 -10.92
N TYR A 53 -5.96 -15.68 -9.91
CA TYR A 53 -5.63 -15.44 -8.50
C TYR A 53 -6.67 -16.09 -7.58
N THR A 54 -6.27 -16.35 -6.35
CA THR A 54 -7.17 -16.80 -5.30
C THR A 54 -7.63 -15.62 -4.45
N VAL A 55 -8.96 -15.43 -4.30
CA VAL A 55 -9.53 -14.41 -3.43
C VAL A 55 -9.72 -14.98 -2.03
N MET A 56 -9.22 -14.27 -1.04
CA MET A 56 -9.34 -14.64 0.38
C MET A 56 -9.81 -13.44 1.21
N PRO A 57 -10.47 -13.67 2.35
CA PRO A 57 -10.80 -12.59 3.27
C PRO A 57 -9.54 -11.95 3.85
N ASP A 58 -9.54 -10.61 3.97
CA ASP A 58 -8.49 -9.88 4.71
C ASP A 58 -8.74 -10.05 6.21
N VAL A 59 -8.08 -11.04 6.79
CA VAL A 59 -8.25 -11.42 8.20
C VAL A 59 -7.31 -10.66 9.13
N GLU A 60 -7.66 -10.62 10.42
CA GLU A 60 -6.86 -9.91 11.42
C GLU A 60 -5.43 -10.44 11.53
N HIS A 61 -5.22 -11.76 11.36
CA HIS A 61 -3.89 -12.35 11.45
C HIS A 61 -3.69 -13.44 10.39
N MET A 62 -2.69 -13.25 9.55
CA MET A 62 -2.30 -14.21 8.52
C MET A 62 -0.79 -14.45 8.54
N THR A 63 -0.39 -15.70 8.37
CA THR A 63 0.99 -16.10 8.16
C THR A 63 1.12 -16.85 6.84
N VAL A 64 2.01 -16.40 5.97
CA VAL A 64 2.30 -17.02 4.67
C VAL A 64 3.73 -17.50 4.66
N THR A 65 3.95 -18.78 4.37
CA THR A 65 5.28 -19.35 4.16
C THR A 65 5.48 -19.63 2.68
N VAL A 66 6.51 -19.02 2.10
CA VAL A 66 6.91 -19.20 0.71
C VAL A 66 8.11 -20.13 0.69
N ALA A 67 7.93 -21.34 0.14
CA ALA A 67 8.95 -22.38 0.11
C ALA A 67 10.10 -22.04 -0.85
N GLU A 68 11.14 -22.86 -0.84
CA GLU A 68 12.34 -22.68 -1.67
C GLU A 68 12.00 -22.53 -3.16
N GLY A 69 12.54 -21.48 -3.79
CA GLY A 69 12.34 -21.15 -5.19
C GLY A 69 10.91 -20.79 -5.59
N ALA A 70 10.02 -20.60 -4.61
CA ALA A 70 8.63 -20.24 -4.86
C ALA A 70 8.41 -18.73 -4.89
N GLY A 71 7.32 -18.31 -5.51
CA GLY A 71 6.92 -16.93 -5.66
C GLY A 71 5.50 -16.64 -5.21
N LEU A 72 5.29 -15.45 -4.64
CA LEU A 72 3.99 -14.98 -4.22
C LEU A 72 3.76 -13.55 -4.70
N CYS A 73 2.68 -13.33 -5.46
CA CYS A 73 2.08 -12.02 -5.63
C CYS A 73 0.91 -11.87 -4.64
N LEU A 74 0.95 -10.90 -3.75
CA LEU A 74 -0.07 -10.67 -2.74
C LEU A 74 -0.64 -9.27 -2.87
N TYR A 75 -1.93 -9.17 -3.13
CA TYR A 75 -2.66 -7.90 -3.24
C TYR A 75 -3.64 -7.79 -2.09
N ARG A 76 -3.53 -6.73 -1.29
CA ARG A 76 -4.47 -6.42 -0.22
C ARG A 76 -5.28 -5.18 -0.61
N LEU A 77 -6.59 -5.33 -0.68
CA LEU A 77 -7.52 -4.31 -1.13
C LEU A 77 -8.49 -3.95 -0.01
N GLN A 78 -8.41 -2.72 0.46
CA GLN A 78 -9.22 -2.15 1.53
C GLN A 78 -10.03 -1.00 0.94
N GLY A 79 -11.27 -1.30 0.57
CA GLY A 79 -12.20 -0.41 -0.12
C GLY A 79 -13.11 0.34 0.83
N PRO A 80 -14.16 0.98 0.30
CA PRO A 80 -15.09 1.78 1.09
C PRO A 80 -15.93 0.98 2.10
N ASN A 81 -16.08 -0.34 1.90
CA ASN A 81 -16.79 -1.21 2.83
C ASN A 81 -15.87 -1.87 3.87
N THR A 82 -14.59 -1.52 3.87
CA THR A 82 -13.66 -1.92 4.95
C THR A 82 -14.22 -1.43 6.29
N PRO A 83 -14.23 -2.28 7.33
CA PRO A 83 -14.79 -1.94 8.64
C PRO A 83 -14.23 -0.64 9.21
N ALA A 84 -15.02 0.04 10.05
CA ALA A 84 -14.62 1.29 10.71
C ALA A 84 -13.33 1.13 11.54
N SER A 85 -13.09 -0.05 12.10
CA SER A 85 -11.81 -0.45 12.70
C SER A 85 -11.35 -1.74 12.04
N HIS A 86 -10.23 -1.66 11.31
CA HIS A 86 -9.65 -2.79 10.57
C HIS A 86 -8.16 -2.88 10.87
N LEU A 87 -7.81 -3.81 11.75
CA LEU A 87 -6.45 -3.99 12.25
C LEU A 87 -5.96 -5.36 11.79
N THR A 88 -4.88 -5.40 11.02
CA THR A 88 -4.39 -6.63 10.41
C THR A 88 -2.91 -6.84 10.69
N GLN A 89 -2.52 -8.10 10.82
CA GLN A 89 -1.14 -8.53 10.90
C GLN A 89 -0.89 -9.60 9.83
N LEU A 90 0.04 -9.32 8.93
CA LEU A 90 0.52 -10.24 7.91
C LEU A 90 1.98 -10.57 8.17
N GLU A 91 2.31 -11.83 8.34
CA GLU A 91 3.69 -12.32 8.40
C GLU A 91 3.99 -13.16 7.17
N VAL A 92 5.06 -12.81 6.44
CA VAL A 92 5.55 -13.55 5.28
C VAL A 92 6.94 -14.08 5.58
N VAL A 93 7.12 -15.39 5.44
CA VAL A 93 8.40 -16.07 5.67
C VAL A 93 8.91 -16.61 4.34
N LEU A 94 10.07 -16.10 3.89
CA LEU A 94 10.71 -16.51 2.64
C LEU A 94 11.82 -17.50 2.92
N GLN A 95 11.77 -18.65 2.24
CA GLN A 95 12.83 -19.63 2.21
C GLN A 95 13.87 -19.27 1.13
N ARG A 96 14.85 -20.16 0.87
CA ARG A 96 15.92 -19.94 -0.12
C ARG A 96 15.35 -19.58 -1.49
N ASP A 97 15.90 -18.55 -2.12
CA ASP A 97 15.53 -18.07 -3.47
C ASP A 97 14.02 -17.80 -3.66
N ALA A 98 13.27 -17.68 -2.53
CA ALA A 98 11.86 -17.35 -2.58
C ALA A 98 11.65 -15.85 -2.73
N TRP A 99 10.53 -15.46 -3.36
CA TRP A 99 10.22 -14.07 -3.53
C TRP A 99 8.75 -13.73 -3.20
N VAL A 100 8.54 -12.49 -2.78
CA VAL A 100 7.21 -11.92 -2.61
C VAL A 100 7.12 -10.54 -3.26
N ARG A 101 6.04 -10.31 -4.00
CA ARG A 101 5.63 -8.99 -4.46
C ARG A 101 4.28 -8.69 -3.86
N MET A 102 4.18 -7.64 -3.07
CA MET A 102 2.92 -7.26 -2.45
C MET A 102 2.54 -5.81 -2.76
N CYS A 103 1.23 -5.59 -2.87
CA CYS A 103 0.67 -4.26 -3.01
C CYS A 103 -0.55 -4.13 -2.11
N THR A 104 -0.49 -3.19 -1.15
CA THR A 104 -1.61 -2.85 -0.28
C THR A 104 -2.24 -1.55 -0.74
N VAL A 105 -3.54 -1.56 -1.03
CA VAL A 105 -4.30 -0.38 -1.44
C VAL A 105 -5.39 -0.11 -0.42
N THR A 106 -5.32 1.03 0.27
CA THR A 106 -6.27 1.45 1.31
C THR A 106 -7.04 2.68 0.83
N LEU A 107 -8.32 2.51 0.53
CA LEU A 107 -9.22 3.54 0.03
C LEU A 107 -10.40 3.82 0.96
N GLY A 108 -10.48 3.13 2.10
CA GLY A 108 -11.61 3.23 3.02
C GLY A 108 -11.26 2.74 4.43
N GLY A 109 -12.30 2.60 5.27
CA GLY A 109 -12.18 2.32 6.70
C GLY A 109 -12.08 3.58 7.55
N GLY A 110 -12.41 3.50 8.83
CA GLY A 110 -12.29 4.61 9.78
C GLY A 110 -10.89 4.68 10.38
N HIS A 111 -10.46 3.59 11.00
CA HIS A 111 -9.09 3.38 11.46
C HIS A 111 -8.57 2.05 10.88
N VAL A 112 -7.66 2.16 9.94
CA VAL A 112 -7.00 1.01 9.31
C VAL A 112 -5.58 0.91 9.82
N ARG A 113 -5.16 -0.28 10.27
CA ARG A 113 -3.78 -0.56 10.63
C ARG A 113 -3.28 -1.82 9.93
N ASN A 114 -2.24 -1.67 9.16
CA ASN A 114 -1.57 -2.74 8.44
C ASN A 114 -0.21 -3.01 9.06
N ASN A 115 -0.07 -4.11 9.79
CA ASN A 115 1.22 -4.60 10.26
C ASN A 115 1.71 -5.68 9.30
N VAL A 116 2.80 -5.41 8.61
CA VAL A 116 3.43 -6.35 7.67
C VAL A 116 4.82 -6.72 8.20
N VAL A 117 5.08 -8.00 8.30
CA VAL A 117 6.37 -8.55 8.73
C VAL A 117 6.88 -9.49 7.63
N VAL A 118 8.02 -9.19 7.06
CA VAL A 118 8.68 -10.09 6.09
C VAL A 118 9.97 -10.60 6.70
N ARG A 119 10.15 -11.92 6.70
CA ARG A 119 11.35 -12.56 7.23
C ARG A 119 12.01 -13.39 6.15
N MET A 120 13.21 -13.00 5.74
CA MET A 120 14.02 -13.74 4.78
C MET A 120 14.88 -14.74 5.55
N ARG A 121 14.39 -15.99 5.63
CA ARG A 121 15.03 -17.10 6.36
C ARG A 121 15.95 -17.94 5.50
N GLY A 122 15.85 -17.81 4.16
CA GLY A 122 16.74 -18.43 3.19
C GLY A 122 17.58 -17.40 2.46
N GLU A 123 18.73 -17.83 1.94
CA GLU A 123 19.60 -17.03 1.09
C GLU A 123 18.88 -16.66 -0.23
N GLY A 124 19.20 -15.50 -0.83
CA GLY A 124 18.66 -15.08 -2.12
C GLY A 124 17.19 -14.63 -2.09
N GLY A 125 16.61 -14.45 -0.89
CA GLY A 125 15.23 -14.01 -0.76
C GLY A 125 14.99 -12.60 -1.32
N SER A 126 13.83 -12.37 -1.96
CA SER A 126 13.46 -11.07 -2.54
C SER A 126 12.08 -10.61 -2.10
N CYS A 127 11.97 -9.35 -1.68
CA CYS A 127 10.71 -8.71 -1.29
C CYS A 127 10.52 -7.38 -2.01
N VAL A 128 9.38 -7.22 -2.65
CA VAL A 128 8.89 -5.89 -3.10
C VAL A 128 7.57 -5.62 -2.41
N ALA A 129 7.51 -4.55 -1.62
CA ALA A 129 6.31 -4.21 -0.86
C ALA A 129 5.86 -2.78 -1.19
N ASN A 130 4.77 -2.66 -1.96
CA ASN A 130 4.19 -1.40 -2.35
C ASN A 130 2.93 -1.12 -1.55
N GLY A 131 2.68 0.16 -1.25
CA GLY A 131 1.48 0.60 -0.56
C GLY A 131 0.93 1.91 -1.11
N LEU A 132 -0.38 1.99 -1.24
CA LEU A 132 -1.11 3.19 -1.60
C LEU A 132 -2.24 3.42 -0.59
N TYR A 133 -2.32 4.62 -0.03
CA TYR A 133 -3.42 5.00 0.86
C TYR A 133 -3.94 6.40 0.55
N LEU A 134 -5.27 6.50 0.44
CA LEU A 134 -5.99 7.73 0.22
C LEU A 134 -6.96 7.94 1.36
N MET A 135 -6.68 8.94 2.21
CA MET A 135 -7.43 9.22 3.44
C MET A 135 -8.02 10.62 3.40
N ASP A 136 -9.26 10.74 3.82
CA ASP A 136 -9.98 12.02 3.96
C ASP A 136 -10.79 12.08 5.26
N ARG A 137 -11.50 13.19 5.49
CA ARG A 137 -12.30 13.43 6.69
C ARG A 137 -11.48 13.26 7.97
N GLU A 138 -11.85 12.32 8.85
CA GLU A 138 -11.16 12.01 10.11
C GLU A 138 -10.58 10.59 10.10
N GLN A 139 -10.41 10.00 8.89
CA GLN A 139 -9.87 8.66 8.76
C GLN A 139 -8.44 8.58 9.26
N GLN A 140 -8.06 7.39 9.73
CA GLN A 140 -6.70 7.09 10.17
C GLN A 140 -6.17 5.86 9.45
N CYS A 141 -4.93 5.94 8.97
CA CYS A 141 -4.24 4.83 8.33
C CYS A 141 -2.82 4.68 8.88
N ASP A 142 -2.57 3.58 9.56
CA ASP A 142 -1.27 3.24 10.13
C ASP A 142 -0.66 2.07 9.33
N ASN A 143 0.42 2.33 8.60
CA ASN A 143 1.18 1.30 7.88
C ASN A 143 2.49 1.04 8.62
N TYR A 144 2.67 -0.20 9.06
CA TYR A 144 3.88 -0.70 9.70
C TYR A 144 4.45 -1.81 8.83
N ILE A 145 5.68 -1.64 8.37
CA ILE A 145 6.39 -2.68 7.64
C ILE A 145 7.73 -2.96 8.31
N PHE A 146 7.97 -4.22 8.58
CA PHE A 146 9.22 -4.72 9.10
C PHE A 146 9.79 -5.78 8.15
N VAL A 147 11.00 -5.55 7.66
CA VAL A 147 11.69 -6.49 6.78
C VAL A 147 12.98 -6.94 7.43
N GLU A 148 13.08 -8.24 7.70
CA GLU A 148 14.27 -8.86 8.30
C GLU A 148 15.06 -9.61 7.23
N HIS A 149 16.28 -9.14 6.96
CA HIS A 149 17.30 -9.83 6.18
C HIS A 149 18.16 -10.64 7.13
N ALA A 150 17.88 -11.95 7.24
CA ALA A 150 18.58 -12.83 8.16
C ALA A 150 19.63 -13.71 7.44
N GLN A 151 19.68 -13.65 6.10
CA GLN A 151 20.56 -14.47 5.26
C GLN A 151 21.21 -13.63 4.18
N PRO A 152 22.35 -14.09 3.59
CA PRO A 152 23.05 -13.37 2.53
C PRO A 152 22.24 -13.21 1.24
N HIS A 153 22.67 -12.26 0.39
CA HIS A 153 22.18 -12.04 -0.97
C HIS A 153 20.68 -11.73 -1.08
N CYS A 154 20.06 -11.24 0.00
CA CYS A 154 18.66 -10.89 0.02
C CYS A 154 18.42 -9.45 -0.46
N GLN A 155 17.26 -9.21 -1.07
CA GLN A 155 16.89 -7.92 -1.60
C GLN A 155 15.51 -7.49 -1.10
N SER A 156 15.36 -6.21 -0.74
CA SER A 156 14.04 -5.62 -0.49
C SER A 156 13.87 -4.23 -1.11
N GLY A 157 12.63 -3.93 -1.52
CA GLY A 157 12.21 -2.63 -1.99
C GLY A 157 10.84 -2.28 -1.46
N GLU A 158 10.72 -1.19 -0.72
CA GLU A 158 9.46 -0.71 -0.16
C GLU A 158 9.13 0.66 -0.76
N LEU A 159 7.95 0.76 -1.39
CA LEU A 159 7.42 2.02 -1.89
C LEU A 159 6.01 2.27 -1.36
N TYR A 160 5.87 3.21 -0.44
CA TYR A 160 4.57 3.62 0.09
C TYR A 160 4.25 5.05 -0.33
N LYS A 161 3.05 5.25 -0.88
CA LYS A 161 2.54 6.56 -1.28
C LYS A 161 1.22 6.87 -0.61
N GLY A 162 1.09 8.08 -0.07
CA GLY A 162 -0.12 8.56 0.60
C GLY A 162 -0.63 9.87 0.04
N ILE A 163 -1.94 9.98 -0.08
CA ILE A 163 -2.64 11.25 -0.25
C ILE A 163 -3.56 11.42 0.95
N VAL A 164 -3.40 12.52 1.67
CA VAL A 164 -4.14 12.79 2.90
C VAL A 164 -4.81 14.15 2.80
N ASP A 165 -6.11 14.17 3.04
CA ASP A 165 -6.97 15.33 2.91
C ASP A 165 -7.74 15.60 4.20
N ASP A 166 -8.48 16.71 4.25
CA ASP A 166 -9.31 17.16 5.38
C ASP A 166 -8.56 17.15 6.72
N ALA A 167 -9.06 16.40 7.71
CA ALA A 167 -8.46 16.20 9.02
C ALA A 167 -7.93 14.74 9.20
N ALA A 168 -7.76 14.03 8.11
CA ALA A 168 -7.28 12.66 8.15
C ALA A 168 -5.83 12.57 8.62
N ARG A 169 -5.48 11.41 9.13
CA ARG A 169 -4.14 11.15 9.68
C ARG A 169 -3.59 9.87 9.08
N ALA A 170 -2.33 9.92 8.67
CA ALA A 170 -1.61 8.73 8.24
C ALA A 170 -0.30 8.59 9.00
N ARG A 171 0.09 7.36 9.25
CA ARG A 171 1.40 7.03 9.81
C ARG A 171 2.06 5.95 8.97
N PHE A 172 3.34 6.14 8.70
CA PHE A 172 4.19 5.13 8.09
C PHE A 172 5.39 4.86 9.00
N ASN A 173 5.51 3.63 9.46
CA ASN A 173 6.69 3.14 10.17
C ASN A 173 7.30 2.01 9.35
N GLY A 174 8.45 2.27 8.75
CA GLY A 174 9.20 1.28 8.00
C GLY A 174 10.47 0.91 8.75
N HIS A 175 10.73 -0.38 8.93
CA HIS A 175 11.94 -0.85 9.59
C HIS A 175 12.58 -1.99 8.79
N VAL A 176 13.80 -1.79 8.35
CA VAL A 176 14.64 -2.82 7.75
C VAL A 176 15.70 -3.22 8.76
N LEU A 177 15.76 -4.51 9.08
CA LEU A 177 16.78 -5.11 9.92
C LEU A 177 17.69 -5.99 9.07
N VAL A 178 18.98 -5.66 9.02
CA VAL A 178 20.02 -6.52 8.39
C VAL A 178 20.82 -7.16 9.50
N GLN A 179 20.70 -8.48 9.62
CA GLN A 179 21.37 -9.29 10.63
C GLN A 179 22.87 -9.38 10.37
N ASP A 180 23.63 -9.70 11.42
CA ASP A 180 25.03 -10.10 11.27
C ASP A 180 25.12 -11.33 10.34
N GLY A 181 26.07 -11.28 9.41
CA GLY A 181 26.24 -12.34 8.39
C GLY A 181 25.34 -12.21 7.15
N ALA A 182 24.36 -11.33 7.13
CA ALA A 182 23.52 -11.06 5.95
C ALA A 182 24.25 -10.17 4.91
N VAL A 183 25.40 -10.65 4.42
CA VAL A 183 26.23 -9.95 3.44
C VAL A 183 25.53 -9.80 2.09
N LYS A 184 25.91 -8.77 1.31
CA LYS A 184 25.35 -8.50 -0.03
C LYS A 184 23.83 -8.23 -0.01
N THR A 185 23.32 -7.76 1.13
CA THR A 185 21.95 -7.28 1.21
C THR A 185 21.81 -5.96 0.45
N GLU A 186 20.72 -5.84 -0.34
CA GLU A 186 20.27 -4.58 -0.94
C GLU A 186 18.87 -4.25 -0.44
N ALA A 187 18.70 -3.11 0.23
CA ALA A 187 17.42 -2.71 0.82
C ALA A 187 17.12 -1.22 0.58
N TYR A 188 15.99 -0.93 -0.04
CA TYR A 188 15.59 0.43 -0.40
C TYR A 188 14.18 0.71 0.06
N MET A 189 13.99 1.71 0.93
CA MET A 189 12.69 2.09 1.45
C MET A 189 12.34 3.52 1.06
N THR A 190 11.16 3.73 0.51
CA THR A 190 10.67 5.05 0.12
C THR A 190 9.24 5.26 0.60
N ASN A 191 8.98 6.36 1.30
CA ASN A 191 7.63 6.82 1.61
C ASN A 191 7.41 8.24 1.13
N ARG A 192 6.41 8.45 0.29
CA ARG A 192 6.06 9.77 -0.26
C ARG A 192 4.63 10.11 0.06
N ASN A 193 4.39 11.33 0.54
CA ASN A 193 3.07 11.79 0.93
C ASN A 193 2.75 13.15 0.35
N ILE A 194 1.49 13.32 -0.06
CA ILE A 194 0.90 14.60 -0.47
C ILE A 194 -0.19 14.95 0.53
N LEU A 195 -0.12 16.16 1.09
CA LEU A 195 -1.16 16.77 1.89
C LEU A 195 -1.96 17.71 1.00
N LEU A 196 -3.27 17.51 0.93
CA LEU A 196 -4.16 18.36 0.14
C LEU A 196 -4.72 19.54 0.95
N THR A 197 -4.72 19.43 2.28
CA THR A 197 -5.20 20.46 3.21
C THR A 197 -4.26 20.64 4.40
N ASP A 198 -4.34 21.80 5.06
CA ASP A 198 -3.51 22.16 6.21
C ASP A 198 -3.82 21.34 7.49
N LYS A 199 -5.01 20.72 7.56
CA LYS A 199 -5.42 19.90 8.71
C LYS A 199 -5.00 18.45 8.57
N ALA A 200 -4.66 18.03 7.35
CA ALA A 200 -4.14 16.69 7.08
C ALA A 200 -2.79 16.49 7.77
N HIS A 201 -2.57 15.31 8.32
CA HIS A 201 -1.35 15.03 9.06
C HIS A 201 -0.73 13.68 8.66
N VAL A 202 0.58 13.69 8.45
CA VAL A 202 1.37 12.47 8.20
C VAL A 202 2.55 12.41 9.16
N ASP A 203 2.76 11.25 9.76
CA ASP A 203 3.95 10.91 10.54
C ASP A 203 4.69 9.78 9.81
N THR A 204 5.91 10.04 9.33
CA THR A 204 6.70 9.05 8.60
C THR A 204 8.03 8.79 9.29
N ARG A 205 8.32 7.52 9.56
CA ARG A 205 9.48 7.05 10.31
C ARG A 205 10.14 5.86 9.62
N PRO A 206 10.90 6.08 8.54
CA PRO A 206 11.76 5.03 8.00
C PRO A 206 12.97 4.83 8.92
N PHE A 207 13.30 3.57 9.20
CA PHE A 207 14.39 3.19 10.09
C PHE A 207 15.19 2.01 9.51
N LEU A 208 16.53 2.11 9.56
CA LEU A 208 17.45 1.05 9.15
C LEU A 208 18.29 0.62 10.36
N GLU A 209 18.31 -0.67 10.63
CA GLU A 209 19.15 -1.31 11.65
C GLU A 209 20.07 -2.31 10.95
N ILE A 210 21.35 -2.00 10.86
CA ILE A 210 22.28 -2.71 9.99
C ILE A 210 23.46 -3.19 10.83
N TYR A 211 23.68 -4.50 10.85
CA TYR A 211 24.76 -5.15 11.56
C TYR A 211 25.81 -5.76 10.63
N ASN A 212 25.89 -5.27 9.37
CA ASN A 212 26.84 -5.77 8.37
C ASN A 212 27.34 -4.63 7.47
N ASP A 213 28.65 -4.60 7.17
CA ASP A 213 29.28 -3.52 6.39
C ASP A 213 29.16 -3.74 4.87
N ASP A 214 28.98 -5.00 4.42
CA ASP A 214 28.95 -5.36 2.99
C ASP A 214 27.49 -5.38 2.47
N VAL A 215 26.85 -4.21 2.52
CA VAL A 215 25.44 -4.02 2.13
C VAL A 215 25.21 -2.70 1.41
N LYS A 216 24.07 -2.60 0.69
CA LYS A 216 23.60 -1.36 0.08
C LYS A 216 22.19 -1.08 0.60
N CYS A 217 22.08 -0.18 1.55
CA CYS A 217 20.80 0.17 2.16
C CYS A 217 20.58 1.67 2.14
N SER A 218 19.38 2.09 1.79
CA SER A 218 18.98 3.48 1.88
C SER A 218 17.48 3.63 2.15
N HIS A 219 17.11 4.76 2.75
CA HIS A 219 15.71 5.13 2.88
C HIS A 219 15.49 6.60 2.54
N GLY A 220 14.27 6.91 2.13
CA GLY A 220 13.84 8.28 1.88
C GLY A 220 12.39 8.48 2.28
N SER A 221 12.07 9.65 2.81
CA SER A 221 10.68 10.03 3.05
C SER A 221 10.44 11.48 2.68
N THR A 222 9.25 11.75 2.16
CA THR A 222 8.82 13.10 1.82
C THR A 222 7.38 13.33 2.26
N ILE A 223 7.13 14.52 2.78
CA ILE A 223 5.78 15.06 3.01
C ILE A 223 5.76 16.40 2.28
N GLY A 224 4.85 16.54 1.33
CA GLY A 224 4.77 17.73 0.50
C GLY A 224 3.35 18.03 0.07
N GLN A 225 3.22 18.99 -0.83
CA GLN A 225 1.98 19.36 -1.50
C GLN A 225 2.08 19.02 -2.98
N LEU A 226 0.96 19.15 -3.71
CA LEU A 226 0.98 19.04 -5.16
C LEU A 226 1.88 20.12 -5.76
N ASP A 227 2.50 19.79 -6.89
CA ASP A 227 3.31 20.74 -7.64
C ASP A 227 2.45 21.88 -8.19
N GLU A 228 2.57 23.05 -7.57
CA GLU A 228 1.82 24.25 -7.93
C GLU A 228 2.15 24.72 -9.35
N GLN A 229 3.37 24.51 -9.86
CA GLN A 229 3.73 24.87 -11.22
C GLN A 229 3.05 23.96 -12.24
N ALA A 230 3.04 22.67 -11.98
CA ALA A 230 2.33 21.69 -12.80
C ALA A 230 0.82 21.97 -12.78
N LYS A 231 0.23 22.27 -11.61
CA LYS A 231 -1.17 22.64 -11.46
C LYS A 231 -1.49 23.91 -12.26
N PHE A 232 -0.69 24.96 -12.11
CA PHE A 232 -0.84 26.22 -12.85
C PHE A 232 -0.73 26.00 -14.37
N TYR A 233 0.23 25.20 -14.82
CA TYR A 233 0.37 24.87 -16.23
C TYR A 233 -0.90 24.21 -16.80
N LEU A 234 -1.47 23.22 -16.11
CA LEU A 234 -2.72 22.58 -16.54
C LEU A 234 -3.87 23.60 -16.61
N MET A 235 -3.98 24.51 -15.62
CA MET A 235 -5.00 25.54 -15.61
C MET A 235 -4.83 26.54 -16.78
N THR A 236 -3.63 26.89 -17.18
CA THR A 236 -3.38 27.74 -18.37
C THR A 236 -3.80 27.07 -19.68
N ARG A 237 -3.96 25.75 -19.70
CA ARG A 237 -4.47 24.96 -20.81
C ARG A 237 -6.02 24.78 -20.78
N GLY A 238 -6.71 25.50 -19.89
CA GLY A 238 -8.16 25.46 -19.77
C GLY A 238 -8.71 24.32 -18.90
N ILE A 239 -7.83 23.57 -18.21
CA ILE A 239 -8.24 22.53 -17.26
C ILE A 239 -8.66 23.22 -15.96
N SER A 240 -9.81 22.82 -15.38
CA SER A 240 -10.25 23.37 -14.10
C SER A 240 -9.27 22.99 -12.99
N GLU A 241 -9.14 23.84 -11.96
CA GLU A 241 -8.26 23.54 -10.81
C GLU A 241 -8.58 22.19 -10.19
N ARG A 242 -9.85 21.87 -9.98
CA ARG A 242 -10.28 20.55 -9.45
C ARG A 242 -9.78 19.39 -10.31
N THR A 243 -9.96 19.51 -11.63
CA THR A 243 -9.50 18.46 -12.55
C THR A 243 -7.97 18.35 -12.55
N ALA A 244 -7.25 19.48 -12.50
CA ALA A 244 -5.81 19.49 -12.42
C ALA A 244 -5.28 18.78 -11.15
N VAL A 245 -5.89 19.09 -9.99
CA VAL A 245 -5.59 18.41 -8.71
C VAL A 245 -5.82 16.90 -8.83
N THR A 246 -6.97 16.48 -9.37
CA THR A 246 -7.29 15.05 -9.56
C THR A 246 -6.28 14.36 -10.49
N MET A 247 -5.92 14.99 -11.61
CA MET A 247 -4.97 14.43 -12.57
C MET A 247 -3.58 14.25 -11.93
N LEU A 248 -3.07 15.26 -11.23
CA LEU A 248 -1.77 15.20 -10.56
C LEU A 248 -1.78 14.17 -9.42
N SER A 249 -2.87 14.11 -8.65
CA SER A 249 -3.05 13.10 -7.60
C SER A 249 -3.09 11.68 -8.17
N TYR A 250 -3.80 11.45 -9.27
CA TYR A 250 -3.83 10.15 -9.94
C TYR A 250 -2.45 9.76 -10.48
N ALA A 251 -1.75 10.69 -11.15
CA ALA A 251 -0.40 10.46 -11.64
C ALA A 251 0.58 10.09 -10.52
N PHE A 252 0.41 10.67 -9.33
CA PHE A 252 1.19 10.30 -8.15
C PHE A 252 0.91 8.86 -7.70
N CYS A 253 -0.36 8.41 -7.75
CA CYS A 253 -0.76 7.04 -7.38
C CYS A 253 -0.32 6.00 -8.41
N ASP A 254 -0.22 6.36 -9.69
CA ASP A 254 -0.07 5.46 -10.84
C ASP A 254 1.19 4.57 -10.74
N GLU A 255 2.27 5.06 -10.14
CA GLU A 255 3.49 4.27 -9.92
C GLU A 255 3.23 3.00 -9.07
N VAL A 256 2.40 3.13 -8.03
CA VAL A 256 2.02 1.97 -7.19
C VAL A 256 0.97 1.11 -7.92
N ILE A 257 -0.01 1.73 -8.60
CA ILE A 257 -1.04 0.99 -9.34
C ILE A 257 -0.41 0.10 -10.41
N ARG A 258 0.60 0.61 -11.13
CA ARG A 258 1.33 -0.14 -12.17
C ARG A 258 2.13 -1.32 -11.63
N SER A 259 2.40 -1.38 -10.34
CA SER A 259 3.05 -2.54 -9.71
C SER A 259 2.15 -3.78 -9.57
N ILE A 260 0.87 -3.66 -9.91
CA ILE A 260 -0.07 -4.78 -9.93
C ILE A 260 0.08 -5.52 -11.25
N ASP A 261 0.56 -6.76 -11.19
CA ASP A 261 0.86 -7.57 -12.38
C ASP A 261 -0.41 -8.09 -13.10
N ILE A 262 -1.55 -8.20 -12.39
CA ILE A 262 -2.82 -8.65 -12.95
C ILE A 262 -3.51 -7.46 -13.61
N GLU A 263 -3.61 -7.46 -14.94
CA GLU A 263 -4.13 -6.34 -15.72
C GLU A 263 -5.56 -5.95 -15.31
N SER A 264 -6.47 -6.91 -15.24
CA SER A 264 -7.87 -6.65 -14.84
C SER A 264 -7.98 -6.10 -13.42
N LEU A 265 -7.13 -6.55 -12.50
CA LEU A 265 -7.07 -6.04 -11.13
C LEU A 265 -6.48 -4.63 -11.09
N ARG A 266 -5.40 -4.39 -11.82
CA ARG A 266 -4.78 -3.07 -11.95
C ARG A 266 -5.77 -2.03 -12.47
N ASP A 267 -6.55 -2.38 -13.51
CA ASP A 267 -7.55 -1.50 -14.09
C ASP A 267 -8.69 -1.23 -13.09
N ALA A 268 -9.19 -2.25 -12.41
CA ALA A 268 -10.21 -2.09 -11.37
C ALA A 268 -9.73 -1.21 -10.21
N VAL A 269 -8.50 -1.41 -9.73
CA VAL A 269 -7.89 -0.55 -8.69
C VAL A 269 -7.72 0.87 -9.21
N GLY A 270 -7.25 1.05 -10.44
CA GLY A 270 -7.12 2.36 -11.07
C GLY A 270 -8.45 3.11 -11.15
N ASP A 271 -9.52 2.42 -11.51
CA ASP A 271 -10.86 3.02 -11.58
C ASP A 271 -11.41 3.35 -10.17
N MET A 272 -11.15 2.50 -9.18
CA MET A 272 -11.52 2.82 -7.78
C MET A 272 -10.77 4.03 -7.25
N VAL A 273 -9.47 4.14 -7.53
CA VAL A 273 -8.67 5.33 -7.16
C VAL A 273 -9.20 6.58 -7.84
N LYS A 274 -9.56 6.53 -9.14
CA LYS A 274 -10.20 7.66 -9.83
C LYS A 274 -11.51 8.06 -9.15
N LYS A 275 -12.41 7.11 -8.90
CA LYS A 275 -13.67 7.36 -8.19
C LYS A 275 -13.43 7.98 -6.82
N ARG A 276 -12.45 7.47 -6.07
CA ARG A 276 -12.09 8.02 -4.76
C ARG A 276 -11.62 9.47 -4.85
N LEU A 277 -10.74 9.80 -5.79
CA LEU A 277 -10.24 11.15 -6.02
C LEU A 277 -11.33 12.10 -6.55
N HIS A 278 -12.36 11.60 -7.22
CA HIS A 278 -13.53 12.38 -7.62
C HIS A 278 -14.58 12.56 -6.52
N GLY A 279 -14.46 11.87 -5.39
CA GLY A 279 -15.45 11.89 -4.31
C GLY A 279 -16.66 10.99 -4.56
N GLU A 280 -16.61 10.08 -5.53
CA GLU A 280 -17.75 9.23 -5.93
C GLU A 280 -17.95 7.99 -5.05
N LEU A 281 -17.01 7.68 -4.17
CA LEU A 281 -17.09 6.54 -3.23
C LEU A 281 -17.80 6.86 -1.92
N THR A 282 -18.17 8.12 -1.73
CA THR A 282 -18.97 8.56 -0.58
C THR A 282 -20.36 8.90 -1.05
N SER A 283 -21.39 8.58 -0.25
CA SER A 283 -22.77 9.02 -0.55
C SER A 283 -22.75 10.54 -0.79
N CYS A 284 -23.42 11.03 -1.83
CA CYS A 284 -23.45 12.45 -2.19
C CYS A 284 -23.94 13.37 -1.06
N ALA A 285 -24.47 12.82 0.03
CA ALA A 285 -24.91 13.56 1.21
C ALA A 285 -23.74 14.12 2.05
N ASP A 286 -22.56 13.50 1.97
CA ASP A 286 -21.40 13.82 2.82
C ASP A 286 -20.18 14.32 2.03
N CYS A 287 -20.35 14.64 0.75
CA CYS A 287 -19.27 15.15 -0.07
C CYS A 287 -18.88 16.56 0.38
N ALA A 288 -17.74 16.72 1.05
CA ALA A 288 -17.19 18.01 1.49
C ALA A 288 -16.83 18.94 0.30
N ILE A 289 -16.72 18.38 -0.91
CA ILE A 289 -16.57 19.13 -2.15
C ILE A 289 -17.99 19.39 -2.67
N ALA A 290 -18.56 20.53 -2.32
CA ALA A 290 -19.90 20.95 -2.75
C ALA A 290 -20.02 20.92 -4.28
N CYS A 291 -20.38 19.76 -4.82
CA CYS A 291 -20.83 19.65 -6.21
C CYS A 291 -22.19 20.31 -6.32
N LYS A 292 -22.28 21.46 -6.98
CA LYS A 292 -23.56 22.13 -7.30
C LYS A 292 -24.38 21.35 -8.32
N ASN A 293 -23.90 20.26 -8.87
CA ASN A 293 -24.63 19.37 -9.78
C ASN A 293 -24.57 17.92 -9.26
N PRO A 294 -25.71 17.22 -9.19
CA PRO A 294 -25.70 15.79 -8.85
C PRO A 294 -24.87 15.02 -9.88
N CYS A 295 -23.98 14.17 -9.39
CA CYS A 295 -23.23 13.24 -10.23
C CYS A 295 -24.20 12.22 -10.82
N ASN A 296 -24.78 12.50 -11.97
CA ASN A 296 -25.66 11.60 -12.69
C ASN A 296 -24.84 10.73 -13.64
N GLY A 297 -24.62 9.48 -13.24
CA GLY A 297 -24.39 8.35 -14.14
C GLY A 297 -22.98 7.80 -14.22
N PRO A 298 -22.88 6.51 -14.59
CA PRO A 298 -21.64 5.70 -14.57
C PRO A 298 -20.65 6.00 -15.72
N ASN A 299 -20.74 7.12 -16.40
CA ASN A 299 -19.96 7.45 -17.59
C ASN A 299 -19.40 8.88 -17.55
N ALA A 300 -18.67 9.24 -16.51
CA ALA A 300 -17.76 10.38 -16.61
C ALA A 300 -16.53 9.95 -17.42
N HIS A 301 -16.67 9.85 -18.73
CA HIS A 301 -15.53 9.81 -19.63
C HIS A 301 -14.76 11.12 -19.48
N PHE A 302 -13.46 11.04 -19.29
CA PHE A 302 -12.56 12.15 -19.55
C PHE A 302 -12.53 12.37 -21.07
N ASP A 303 -13.42 13.18 -21.60
CA ASP A 303 -13.30 13.72 -22.94
C ASP A 303 -12.20 14.79 -22.91
N ILE A 304 -10.97 14.31 -23.04
CA ILE A 304 -9.87 15.16 -23.49
C ILE A 304 -10.09 15.26 -25.00
N ASP A 305 -10.62 16.39 -25.46
CA ASP A 305 -10.69 16.70 -26.88
C ASP A 305 -9.25 16.91 -27.41
N PRO A 306 -8.67 15.95 -28.17
CA PRO A 306 -7.30 16.07 -28.64
C PRO A 306 -7.12 17.24 -29.63
N SER A 307 -8.20 17.81 -30.14
CA SER A 307 -8.14 18.94 -31.07
C SER A 307 -7.93 20.30 -30.39
N LYS A 308 -7.95 20.31 -29.03
CA LYS A 308 -7.73 21.50 -28.19
C LYS A 308 -6.43 21.48 -27.41
N LEU A 309 -5.55 20.50 -27.70
CA LEU A 309 -4.20 20.42 -27.17
C LEU A 309 -3.22 21.19 -28.06
#